data_69f0f8436df6238d63acfb85e043e580
#
_entry.id   69f0f8436df6238d63acfb85e043e580
#
_cell.length_a   1.000
_cell.length_b   1.000
_cell.length_c   1.000
_cell.angle_alpha   90.00
_cell.angle_beta   90.00
_cell.angle_gamma   90.00
#
_symmetry.space_group_name_H-M   'P 1'
#
loop_
_entity.id
_entity.type
_entity.pdbx_description
1 polymer ?
#
loop_
_entity_poly.entity_id
_entity_poly.type
_entity_poly.pdbx_seq_one_letter_code
_entity_poly.pdbx_strand_id
1 'polypeptide(L)'
;MGVRSVAEADAWFDAVGMAWEIDSREFHLGPADYEATVERHSRMTAHGIVVVHGLPQTLRRRGAQVVEELRRTRAHAALRPRPSVTALSRL
;
A
#
# COMPACT_ATOMS: atom_id res chain seq x y z
N MET A 1 19.88 -11.73 13.84
CA MET A 1 18.54 -12.01 13.34
C MET A 1 18.26 -11.13 12.11
N GLY A 2 17.86 -11.74 11.02
CA GLY A 2 17.64 -11.00 9.79
C GLY A 2 16.34 -10.21 9.79
N VAL A 3 16.29 -9.17 8.96
CA VAL A 3 15.07 -8.43 8.70
C VAL A 3 14.24 -9.19 7.68
N ARG A 4 12.99 -9.39 7.99
CA ARG A 4 12.08 -10.09 7.10
C ARG A 4 11.20 -9.10 6.36
N SER A 5 11.19 -9.20 5.04
CA SER A 5 10.33 -8.37 4.22
C SER A 5 8.88 -8.83 4.36
N VAL A 6 7.99 -7.89 4.66
CA VAL A 6 6.55 -8.15 4.73
C VAL A 6 5.92 -8.00 3.33
N ALA A 7 6.27 -6.93 2.64
CA ALA A 7 5.73 -6.63 1.32
C ALA A 7 6.51 -5.48 0.68
N GLU A 8 6.26 -5.29 -0.61
CA GLU A 8 6.75 -4.14 -1.36
C GLU A 8 5.55 -3.30 -1.78
N ALA A 9 5.69 -1.99 -1.73
CA ALA A 9 4.64 -1.07 -2.10
C ALA A 9 5.12 -0.15 -3.23
N ASP A 10 4.19 0.35 -4.04
CA ASP A 10 4.50 1.33 -5.08
C ASP A 10 4.92 2.66 -4.47
N ALA A 11 4.33 3.02 -3.33
CA ALA A 11 4.77 4.16 -2.54
C ALA A 11 4.62 3.83 -1.05
N TRP A 12 5.54 4.36 -0.26
CA TRP A 12 5.58 4.11 1.19
C TRP A 12 5.65 5.44 1.94
N PHE A 13 4.72 5.65 2.86
CA PHE A 13 4.66 6.82 3.73
C PHE A 13 5.12 6.42 5.13
N ASP A 14 6.41 6.54 5.34
CA ASP A 14 7.07 6.02 6.53
C ASP A 14 6.56 6.67 7.82
N ALA A 15 6.31 7.96 7.80
CA ALA A 15 5.89 8.69 9.00
C ALA A 15 4.61 8.16 9.61
N VAL A 16 3.73 7.57 8.82
CA VAL A 16 2.43 7.08 9.29
C VAL A 16 2.23 5.58 9.09
N GLY A 17 3.19 4.89 8.48
CA GLY A 17 3.07 3.46 8.21
C GLY A 17 1.95 3.16 7.22
N MET A 18 1.94 3.86 6.10
CA MET A 18 0.91 3.70 5.07
C MET A 18 1.56 3.34 3.74
N ALA A 19 0.97 2.39 3.04
CA ALA A 19 1.40 1.97 1.72
C ALA A 19 0.35 2.34 0.68
N TRP A 20 0.80 2.79 -0.48
CA TRP A 20 -0.06 2.99 -1.63
C TRP A 20 0.30 1.98 -2.70
N GLU A 21 -0.71 1.29 -3.22
CA GLU A 21 -0.56 0.27 -4.22
C GLU A 21 -1.41 0.57 -5.43
N ILE A 22 -0.80 0.52 -6.62
CA ILE A 22 -1.52 0.65 -7.87
C ILE A 22 -1.84 -0.75 -8.35
N ASP A 23 -3.12 -1.05 -8.48
CA ASP A 23 -3.59 -2.35 -8.91
C ASP A 23 -3.59 -2.42 -10.44
N SER A 24 -2.62 -3.13 -10.99
CA SER A 24 -2.47 -3.28 -12.45
C SER A 24 -3.16 -4.55 -12.94
N ARG A 25 -4.45 -4.65 -12.75
CA ARG A 25 -5.23 -5.84 -13.10
C ARG A 25 -5.08 -6.27 -14.54
N GLU A 26 -4.92 -5.32 -15.43
CA GLU A 26 -4.72 -5.62 -16.85
C GLU A 26 -3.47 -6.47 -17.12
N PHE A 27 -2.55 -6.50 -16.16
CA PHE A 27 -1.33 -7.31 -16.26
C PHE A 27 -1.39 -8.57 -15.43
N HIS A 28 -2.49 -8.80 -14.71
CA HIS A 28 -2.67 -9.98 -13.89
C HIS A 28 -3.41 -11.03 -14.71
N LEU A 29 -2.77 -12.15 -14.93
CA LEU A 29 -3.24 -13.14 -15.88
C LEU A 29 -4.02 -14.29 -15.29
N GLY A 30 -4.27 -14.30 -13.98
CA GLY A 30 -5.01 -15.41 -13.42
C GLY A 30 -5.34 -15.31 -11.94
N PRO A 31 -6.07 -16.31 -11.43
CA PRO A 31 -6.48 -16.36 -10.03
C PRO A 31 -5.31 -16.39 -9.04
N ALA A 32 -4.19 -16.99 -9.44
CA ALA A 32 -3.00 -17.07 -8.58
C ALA A 32 -2.42 -15.69 -8.29
N ASP A 33 -2.42 -14.79 -9.28
CA ASP A 33 -1.93 -13.43 -9.10
C ASP A 33 -2.82 -12.63 -8.16
N TYR A 34 -4.13 -12.80 -8.30
CA TYR A 34 -5.10 -12.16 -7.42
C TYR A 34 -4.94 -12.66 -5.98
N GLU A 35 -4.82 -13.96 -5.82
CA GLU A 35 -4.62 -14.58 -4.51
C GLU A 35 -3.35 -14.07 -3.83
N ALA A 36 -2.25 -13.99 -4.56
CA ALA A 36 -0.99 -13.47 -4.02
C ALA A 36 -1.13 -12.01 -3.58
N THR A 37 -1.87 -11.21 -4.33
CA THR A 37 -2.14 -9.81 -3.98
C THR A 37 -2.94 -9.72 -2.68
N VAL A 38 -4.00 -10.51 -2.55
CA VAL A 38 -4.84 -10.53 -1.35
C VAL A 38 -4.03 -10.96 -0.12
N GLU A 39 -3.20 -11.99 -0.27
CA GLU A 39 -2.35 -12.48 0.82
C GLU A 39 -1.34 -11.42 1.26
N ARG A 40 -0.74 -10.71 0.31
CA ARG A 40 0.20 -9.63 0.61
C ARG A 40 -0.48 -8.52 1.41
N HIS A 41 -1.67 -8.11 0.99
CA HIS A 41 -2.42 -7.07 1.69
C HIS A 41 -2.81 -7.50 3.10
N SER A 42 -3.20 -8.76 3.25
CA SER A 42 -3.52 -9.31 4.57
C SER A 42 -2.31 -9.24 5.51
N ARG A 43 -1.12 -9.58 5.00
CA ARG A 43 0.10 -9.48 5.80
C ARG A 43 0.40 -8.05 6.22
N MET A 44 0.27 -7.11 5.29
CA MET A 44 0.51 -5.70 5.58
C MET A 44 -0.45 -5.19 6.65
N THR A 45 -1.72 -5.51 6.50
CA THR A 45 -2.76 -5.12 7.46
C THR A 45 -2.50 -5.74 8.83
N ALA A 46 -2.07 -7.00 8.87
CA ALA A 46 -1.73 -7.68 10.12
C ALA A 46 -0.58 -7.01 10.85
N HIS A 47 0.31 -6.32 10.14
CA HIS A 47 1.39 -5.55 10.73
C HIS A 47 1.00 -4.11 11.06
N GLY A 48 -0.28 -3.77 10.92
CA GLY A 48 -0.78 -2.45 11.25
C GLY A 48 -0.59 -1.41 10.15
N ILE A 49 -0.20 -1.82 8.97
CA ILE A 49 0.00 -0.92 7.83
C ILE A 49 -1.36 -0.57 7.23
N VAL A 50 -1.58 0.71 6.98
CA VAL A 50 -2.74 1.16 6.21
C VAL A 50 -2.41 1.00 4.73
N VAL A 51 -3.22 0.23 4.02
CA VAL A 51 -3.00 -0.03 2.59
C VAL A 51 -4.07 0.70 1.79
N VAL A 52 -3.63 1.57 0.89
CA VAL A 52 -4.52 2.29 -0.01
C VAL A 52 -4.32 1.76 -1.42
N HIS A 53 -5.42 1.46 -2.09
CA HIS A 53 -5.40 0.94 -3.45
C HIS A 53 -5.84 1.99 -4.45
N GLY A 54 -5.23 1.97 -5.61
CA GLY A 54 -5.66 2.80 -6.73
C GLY A 54 -5.59 2.03 -8.03
N LEU A 55 -6.41 2.42 -8.98
CA LEU A 55 -6.37 1.89 -10.33
C LEU A 55 -5.66 2.89 -11.24
N PRO A 56 -4.84 2.42 -12.20
CA PRO A 56 -4.16 3.32 -13.13
C PRO A 56 -5.11 4.24 -13.86
N GLN A 57 -6.24 3.73 -14.31
CA GLN A 57 -7.22 4.54 -15.05
C GLN A 57 -7.90 5.58 -14.16
N THR A 58 -8.13 5.28 -12.89
CA THR A 58 -8.69 6.24 -11.95
C THR A 58 -7.71 7.39 -11.72
N LEU A 59 -6.43 7.05 -11.58
CA LEU A 59 -5.38 8.03 -11.43
C LEU A 59 -5.29 8.95 -12.64
N ARG A 60 -5.42 8.40 -13.86
CA ARG A 60 -5.41 9.19 -15.08
C ARG A 60 -6.62 10.10 -15.22
N ARG A 61 -7.81 9.61 -14.84
CA ARG A 61 -9.07 10.34 -15.03
C ARG A 61 -9.39 11.28 -13.88
N ARG A 62 -9.02 10.92 -12.66
CA ARG A 62 -9.42 11.62 -11.44
C ARG A 62 -8.24 11.79 -10.49
N GLY A 63 -7.10 12.19 -11.04
CA GLY A 63 -5.87 12.28 -10.26
C GLY A 63 -5.99 13.19 -9.04
N ALA A 64 -6.65 14.34 -9.18
CA ALA A 64 -6.84 15.26 -8.07
C ALA A 64 -7.67 14.64 -6.94
N GLN A 65 -8.70 13.87 -7.28
CA GLN A 65 -9.53 13.18 -6.31
C GLN A 65 -8.74 12.09 -5.58
N VAL A 66 -7.93 11.34 -6.33
CA VAL A 66 -7.07 10.30 -5.75
C VAL A 66 -6.10 10.90 -4.74
N VAL A 67 -5.46 12.01 -5.10
CA VAL A 67 -4.52 12.71 -4.20
C VAL A 67 -5.24 13.18 -2.94
N GLU A 68 -6.45 13.71 -3.07
CA GLU A 68 -7.21 14.20 -1.92
C GLU A 68 -7.61 13.05 -0.98
N GLU A 69 -8.04 11.93 -1.53
CA GLU A 69 -8.37 10.75 -0.73
C GLU A 69 -7.14 10.18 -0.02
N LEU A 70 -6.02 10.17 -0.72
CA LEU A 70 -4.76 9.71 -0.15
C LEU A 70 -4.32 10.61 1.00
N ARG A 71 -4.46 11.92 0.83
CA ARG A 71 -4.14 12.91 1.86
C ARG A 71 -5.01 12.72 3.10
N ARG A 72 -6.31 12.52 2.92
CA ARG A 72 -7.25 12.26 4.02
C ARG A 72 -6.90 10.98 4.75
N THR A 73 -6.62 9.92 4.02
CA THR A 73 -6.25 8.64 4.61
C THR A 73 -4.97 8.78 5.42
N ARG A 74 -3.99 9.52 4.90
CA ARG A 74 -2.75 9.77 5.62
C ARG A 74 -3.00 10.53 6.91
N ALA A 75 -3.89 11.53 6.89
CA ALA A 75 -4.24 12.29 8.08
C ALA A 75 -4.89 11.40 9.14
N HIS A 76 -5.78 10.50 8.75
CA HIS A 76 -6.39 9.54 9.67
C HIS A 76 -5.36 8.56 10.21
N ALA A 77 -4.47 8.08 9.38
CA ALA A 77 -3.40 7.17 9.81
C ALA A 77 -2.50 7.83 10.86
N ALA A 78 -2.27 9.13 10.75
CA ALA A 78 -1.46 9.88 11.70
C ALA A 78 -2.09 9.99 13.10
N LEU A 79 -3.39 9.75 13.22
CA LEU A 79 -4.10 9.81 14.50
C LEU A 79 -3.91 8.56 15.35
N ARG A 80 -3.41 7.49 14.78
CA ARG A 80 -3.14 6.24 15.49
C ARG A 80 -1.65 6.09 15.73
N PRO A 81 -1.23 5.24 16.70
CA PRO A 81 0.18 4.95 16.86
C PRO A 81 0.75 4.34 15.57
N ARG A 82 1.92 4.80 15.20
CA ARG A 82 2.61 4.26 14.03
C ARG A 82 2.98 2.80 14.29
N PRO A 83 2.71 1.88 13.37
CA PRO A 83 3.11 0.48 13.53
C PRO A 83 4.64 0.34 13.53
N SER A 84 5.13 -0.69 14.24
CA SER A 84 6.56 -1.00 14.31
C SER A 84 6.99 -1.74 13.05
N VAL A 85 7.15 -1.01 11.97
CA VAL A 85 7.62 -1.55 10.70
C VAL A 85 8.71 -0.65 10.16
N THR A 86 9.65 -1.24 9.42
CA THR A 86 10.78 -0.52 8.86
C THR A 86 10.77 -0.70 7.34
N ALA A 87 10.86 0.42 6.62
CA ALA A 87 11.03 0.37 5.19
C ALA A 87 12.49 0.04 4.87
N LEU A 88 12.70 -0.87 3.93
CA LEU A 88 14.03 -1.20 3.44
C LEU A 88 14.23 -0.55 2.07
N SER A 89 15.36 0.13 1.94
CA SER A 89 15.72 0.74 0.68
C SER A 89 16.18 -0.35 -0.29
N ARG A 90 15.73 -0.24 -1.53
CA ARG A 90 16.25 -1.06 -2.62
C ARG A 90 17.38 -0.31 -3.29
N LEU A 91 18.51 -0.90 -3.25
CA LEU A 91 19.67 -0.35 -3.95
C LEU A 91 20.14 -1.29 -5.03
#